data_d8a61f42e220c69e59cd52bea1fd502e
#
_entry.id   d8a61f42e220c69e59cd52bea1fd502e
#
_cell.length_a   1.000
_cell.length_b   1.000
_cell.length_c   1.000
_cell.angle_alpha   90.00
_cell.angle_beta   90.00
_cell.angle_gamma   90.00
#
_symmetry.space_group_name_H-M   'P 1'
#
loop_
_entity.id
_entity.type
_entity.pdbx_description
1 polymer ?
#
loop_
_entity_poly.entity_id
_entity_poly.type
_entity_poly.pdbx_seq_one_letter_code
_entity_poly.pdbx_strand_id
1 'polypeptide(L)'
;MKRVIQLAYMLILVLIGLQFCSCERLDNDPTKHISDSDPEYIELQEVVEILTLLPISTDQLGEVHAAVSASSSNGYDEEYTMTNLFTLPGGGVGDKQTRANRSYAQPMRDMIVAIVKDMTSKDSKTKSEYQGLNVLRTIERLGADRFLDALTKSDMQIYWPFSEAWDRKQMPIITYDPEDGSESNIGYQMVVDDDGFRRVEQVEVDEQKAMECAVWVVNRNDDADYTSLEMLRREDPNWGEGGGNIIVKPEQSSGNLRAAASKLRTLILKDFTMKRNYDTWFAGASEFFVKVGSVDDFTASTEAELRLYTPQVTDFMIVVKRDQLGVPQPFNAILVSELTDQLTHCAMMITEDDGGTITKWDCHALVRVESKSYGIEISLPFNSRDDIVWRGQLATKWFEKNNNVAGHFGDVDLTFEIIN
;
A
#
# COMPACT_ATOMS: atom_id res chain seq x y z
N MET A 1 -58.97 20.13 25.01
CA MET A 1 -58.17 20.71 23.94
C MET A 1 -56.66 20.77 24.27
N LYS A 2 -56.21 21.38 25.38
CA LYS A 2 -54.73 21.48 25.68
C LYS A 2 -53.94 20.16 25.73
N ARG A 3 -54.53 19.06 26.25
CA ARG A 3 -53.85 17.75 26.34
C ARG A 3 -53.72 17.01 24.96
N VAL A 4 -54.61 17.25 24.03
CA VAL A 4 -54.56 16.67 22.69
C VAL A 4 -53.46 17.35 21.84
N ILE A 5 -53.31 18.67 22.03
CA ILE A 5 -52.27 19.44 21.34
C ILE A 5 -50.86 19.09 21.87
N GLN A 6 -50.71 18.80 23.18
CA GLN A 6 -49.44 18.33 23.74
C GLN A 6 -49.06 16.93 23.28
N LEU A 7 -50.00 16.01 23.13
CA LEU A 7 -49.73 14.68 22.54
C LEU A 7 -49.36 14.73 21.05
N ALA A 8 -50.03 15.65 20.29
CA ALA A 8 -49.66 15.84 18.88
C ALA A 8 -48.26 16.46 18.72
N TYR A 9 -47.84 17.36 19.58
CA TYR A 9 -46.48 17.93 19.58
C TYR A 9 -45.43 16.89 19.97
N MET A 10 -45.71 16.01 20.95
CA MET A 10 -44.81 14.91 21.30
C MET A 10 -44.65 13.90 20.18
N LEU A 11 -45.75 13.57 19.46
CA LEU A 11 -45.74 12.64 18.34
C LEU A 11 -44.96 13.21 17.14
N ILE A 12 -45.07 14.50 16.89
CA ILE A 12 -44.32 15.20 15.82
C ILE A 12 -42.82 15.26 16.16
N LEU A 13 -42.45 15.50 17.43
CA LEU A 13 -41.03 15.49 17.86
C LEU A 13 -40.43 14.09 17.81
N VAL A 14 -41.18 13.03 18.07
CA VAL A 14 -40.68 11.64 17.94
C VAL A 14 -40.58 11.25 16.45
N LEU A 15 -41.45 11.72 15.57
CA LEU A 15 -41.34 11.49 14.12
C LEU A 15 -40.19 12.29 13.47
N ILE A 16 -39.88 13.49 13.97
CA ILE A 16 -38.71 14.27 13.51
C ILE A 16 -37.39 13.67 14.06
N GLY A 17 -37.42 13.09 15.27
CA GLY A 17 -36.25 12.39 15.85
C GLY A 17 -35.90 11.08 15.15
N LEU A 18 -36.84 10.45 14.44
CA LEU A 18 -36.63 9.21 13.70
C LEU A 18 -36.15 9.44 12.25
N GLN A 19 -36.13 10.67 11.77
CA GLN A 19 -35.63 11.02 10.43
C GLN A 19 -34.16 11.41 10.38
N PHE A 20 -33.48 11.55 11.53
CA PHE A 20 -32.06 11.88 11.60
C PHE A 20 -31.15 10.72 11.98
N CYS A 21 -31.66 9.48 12.04
CA CYS A 21 -30.89 8.26 12.20
C CYS A 21 -31.04 7.30 11.01
N SER A 22 -31.13 7.87 9.80
CA SER A 22 -30.74 7.16 8.59
C SER A 22 -29.28 7.56 8.30
N CYS A 23 -28.34 6.98 9.05
CA CYS A 23 -27.12 6.57 8.41
C CYS A 23 -27.59 5.58 7.33
N GLU A 24 -27.72 6.03 6.10
CA GLU A 24 -27.47 5.17 4.97
C GLU A 24 -26.05 4.60 5.22
N ARG A 25 -26.00 3.40 5.79
CA ARG A 25 -24.93 2.50 5.40
C ARG A 25 -25.08 2.45 3.88
N LEU A 26 -24.22 3.14 3.19
CA LEU A 26 -23.79 2.67 1.89
C LEU A 26 -23.45 1.21 2.14
N ASP A 27 -24.30 0.32 1.63
CA ASP A 27 -23.93 -1.07 1.43
C ASP A 27 -22.76 -1.02 0.44
N ASN A 28 -21.56 -0.73 0.96
CA ASN A 28 -20.34 -1.20 0.37
C ASN A 28 -20.40 -2.70 0.61
N ASP A 29 -20.98 -3.39 -0.35
CA ASP A 29 -20.79 -4.82 -0.52
C ASP A 29 -19.32 -4.97 -0.92
N PRO A 30 -18.41 -5.38 -0.01
CA PRO A 30 -16.99 -5.56 -0.33
C PRO A 30 -16.78 -6.71 -1.31
N THR A 31 -17.85 -7.45 -1.64
CA THR A 31 -17.82 -8.61 -2.54
C THR A 31 -18.16 -8.27 -3.99
N LYS A 32 -18.37 -6.99 -4.34
CA LYS A 32 -18.43 -6.62 -5.76
C LYS A 32 -17.03 -6.54 -6.35
N HIS A 33 -16.34 -7.66 -6.28
CA HIS A 33 -15.16 -7.90 -7.08
C HIS A 33 -15.52 -7.83 -8.57
N ILE A 34 -14.62 -7.27 -9.34
CA ILE A 34 -14.57 -7.24 -10.82
C ILE A 34 -14.77 -8.65 -11.45
N SER A 35 -14.87 -9.69 -10.61
CA SER A 35 -14.79 -11.13 -10.93
C SER A 35 -15.76 -11.65 -11.98
N ASP A 36 -16.97 -11.11 -12.07
CA ASP A 36 -17.98 -11.70 -12.97
C ASP A 36 -17.96 -11.12 -14.40
N SER A 37 -17.18 -10.08 -14.68
CA SER A 37 -17.12 -9.42 -15.99
C SER A 37 -15.78 -9.57 -16.72
N ASP A 38 -14.69 -9.92 -16.02
CA ASP A 38 -13.39 -10.14 -16.66
C ASP A 38 -13.20 -11.62 -17.00
N PRO A 39 -13.14 -11.97 -18.30
CA PRO A 39 -12.94 -13.37 -18.70
C PRO A 39 -11.58 -13.94 -18.31
N GLU A 40 -10.61 -13.10 -17.92
CA GLU A 40 -9.24 -13.50 -17.54
C GLU A 40 -9.00 -13.48 -16.02
N TYR A 41 -10.02 -13.20 -15.21
CA TYR A 41 -9.91 -13.19 -13.75
C TYR A 41 -9.51 -14.56 -13.19
N ILE A 42 -8.54 -14.52 -12.26
CA ILE A 42 -8.02 -15.66 -11.49
C ILE A 42 -8.25 -15.34 -10.00
N GLU A 43 -8.72 -16.32 -9.24
CA GLU A 43 -8.91 -16.17 -7.79
C GLU A 43 -7.65 -16.51 -7.01
N LEU A 44 -7.45 -15.90 -5.83
CA LEU A 44 -6.30 -16.16 -4.95
C LEU A 44 -6.23 -17.66 -4.58
N GLN A 45 -7.37 -18.26 -4.29
CA GLN A 45 -7.47 -19.70 -3.98
C GLN A 45 -6.97 -20.59 -5.11
N GLU A 46 -7.19 -20.21 -6.37
CA GLU A 46 -6.73 -20.99 -7.53
C GLU A 46 -5.20 -21.02 -7.62
N VAL A 47 -4.54 -19.92 -7.23
CA VAL A 47 -3.07 -19.86 -7.14
C VAL A 47 -2.55 -20.74 -5.99
N VAL A 48 -3.22 -20.73 -4.84
CA VAL A 48 -2.90 -21.62 -3.71
C VAL A 48 -3.02 -23.08 -4.11
N GLU A 49 -4.07 -23.45 -4.86
CA GLU A 49 -4.23 -24.83 -5.40
C GLU A 49 -3.01 -25.24 -6.24
N ILE A 50 -2.51 -24.35 -7.12
CA ILE A 50 -1.29 -24.63 -7.91
C ILE A 50 -0.07 -24.78 -7.02
N LEU A 51 0.17 -23.82 -6.12
CA LEU A 51 1.35 -23.83 -5.25
C LEU A 51 1.40 -25.08 -4.37
N THR A 52 0.26 -25.55 -3.89
CA THR A 52 0.13 -26.75 -3.06
C THR A 52 0.49 -28.03 -3.81
N LEU A 53 0.35 -28.05 -5.13
CA LEU A 53 0.72 -29.19 -5.97
C LEU A 53 2.22 -29.25 -6.28
N LEU A 54 2.95 -28.13 -6.08
CA LEU A 54 4.38 -28.08 -6.40
C LEU A 54 5.19 -29.00 -5.47
N PRO A 55 6.17 -29.74 -6.00
CA PRO A 55 7.12 -30.49 -5.17
C PRO A 55 8.16 -29.54 -4.54
N ILE A 56 7.69 -28.60 -3.70
CA ILE A 56 8.52 -27.60 -3.05
C ILE A 56 9.66 -28.28 -2.27
N SER A 57 10.86 -27.75 -2.41
CA SER A 57 12.07 -28.16 -1.71
C SER A 57 12.77 -26.95 -1.08
N THR A 58 13.89 -27.18 -0.41
CA THR A 58 14.71 -26.09 0.15
C THR A 58 15.20 -25.08 -0.89
N ASP A 59 15.31 -25.50 -2.17
CA ASP A 59 15.71 -24.57 -3.25
C ASP A 59 14.61 -23.55 -3.54
N GLN A 60 13.34 -23.99 -3.64
CA GLN A 60 12.19 -23.08 -3.85
C GLN A 60 11.93 -22.20 -2.63
N LEU A 61 12.08 -22.76 -1.43
CA LEU A 61 12.03 -21.96 -0.21
C LEU A 61 13.11 -20.86 -0.21
N GLY A 62 14.33 -21.22 -0.64
CA GLY A 62 15.43 -20.26 -0.77
C GLY A 62 15.17 -19.21 -1.86
N GLU A 63 14.49 -19.56 -2.95
CA GLU A 63 14.08 -18.64 -4.00
C GLU A 63 13.08 -17.60 -3.46
N VAL A 64 11.98 -18.05 -2.88
CA VAL A 64 10.95 -17.17 -2.33
C VAL A 64 11.53 -16.30 -1.22
N HIS A 65 12.29 -16.88 -0.26
CA HIS A 65 12.93 -16.12 0.81
C HIS A 65 13.88 -15.04 0.28
N ALA A 66 14.66 -15.33 -0.76
CA ALA A 66 15.55 -14.35 -1.35
C ALA A 66 14.77 -13.21 -2.04
N ALA A 67 13.64 -13.51 -2.67
CA ALA A 67 12.79 -12.53 -3.31
C ALA A 67 12.13 -11.61 -2.28
N VAL A 68 11.46 -12.16 -1.27
CA VAL A 68 10.77 -11.37 -0.22
C VAL A 68 11.77 -10.54 0.62
N SER A 69 12.95 -11.10 0.94
CA SER A 69 14.00 -10.34 1.64
C SER A 69 14.54 -9.18 0.80
N ALA A 70 14.57 -9.35 -0.51
CA ALA A 70 15.01 -8.31 -1.42
C ALA A 70 13.96 -7.21 -1.55
N SER A 71 12.69 -7.56 -1.66
CA SER A 71 11.57 -6.60 -1.69
C SER A 71 11.58 -5.77 -0.41
N SER A 72 11.58 -6.41 0.75
CA SER A 72 11.68 -5.75 2.06
C SER A 72 12.90 -4.81 2.18
N SER A 73 14.07 -5.23 1.69
CA SER A 73 15.28 -4.40 1.67
C SER A 73 15.17 -3.18 0.75
N ASN A 74 14.21 -3.18 -0.15
CA ASN A 74 13.90 -2.07 -1.06
C ASN A 74 12.79 -1.16 -0.53
N GLY A 75 12.29 -1.40 0.69
CA GLY A 75 11.26 -0.60 1.32
C GLY A 75 9.83 -0.94 0.88
N TYR A 76 9.65 -2.12 0.31
CA TYR A 76 8.35 -2.75 0.06
C TYR A 76 8.07 -3.83 1.12
N ASP A 77 6.92 -4.47 1.04
CA ASP A 77 6.62 -5.58 1.94
C ASP A 77 7.44 -6.84 1.65
N GLU A 78 7.27 -7.90 2.46
CA GLU A 78 7.89 -9.21 2.26
C GLU A 78 7.18 -9.99 1.15
N GLU A 79 7.29 -9.50 -0.07
CA GLU A 79 6.51 -9.93 -1.22
C GLU A 79 7.35 -10.56 -2.34
N TYR A 80 6.74 -11.47 -3.09
CA TYR A 80 7.24 -11.98 -4.35
C TYR A 80 6.11 -11.94 -5.39
N THR A 81 6.01 -10.85 -6.13
CA THR A 81 4.93 -10.63 -7.11
C THR A 81 4.97 -11.66 -8.23
N MET A 82 3.81 -12.02 -8.79
CA MET A 82 3.73 -12.96 -9.91
C MET A 82 4.51 -12.42 -11.13
N THR A 83 4.47 -11.11 -11.36
CA THR A 83 5.29 -10.47 -12.40
C THR A 83 6.78 -10.79 -12.22
N ASN A 84 7.32 -10.63 -11.01
CA ASN A 84 8.73 -10.91 -10.73
C ASN A 84 9.04 -12.41 -10.81
N LEU A 85 8.15 -13.25 -10.31
CA LEU A 85 8.29 -14.71 -10.36
C LEU A 85 8.39 -15.22 -11.80
N PHE A 86 7.63 -14.66 -12.73
CA PHE A 86 7.64 -15.07 -14.14
C PHE A 86 8.67 -14.33 -15.00
N THR A 87 9.29 -13.25 -14.51
CA THR A 87 10.33 -12.53 -15.25
C THR A 87 11.62 -13.34 -15.34
N LEU A 88 12.21 -13.45 -16.54
CA LEU A 88 13.48 -14.13 -16.74
C LEU A 88 14.63 -13.37 -16.07
N PRO A 89 15.58 -14.05 -15.40
CA PRO A 89 16.81 -13.43 -14.96
C PRO A 89 17.54 -12.77 -16.14
N GLY A 90 17.67 -11.43 -16.09
CA GLY A 90 18.38 -10.66 -17.12
C GLY A 90 17.52 -9.97 -18.17
N GLY A 91 16.19 -10.18 -18.18
CA GLY A 91 15.27 -9.52 -19.11
C GLY A 91 14.37 -8.51 -18.39
N GLY A 92 14.48 -7.25 -18.70
CA GLY A 92 13.51 -6.26 -18.27
C GLY A 92 14.12 -4.92 -17.96
N VAL A 93 13.90 -3.98 -18.82
CA VAL A 93 14.12 -2.56 -18.56
C VAL A 93 13.00 -2.11 -17.62
N GLY A 94 13.33 -1.67 -16.42
CA GLY A 94 12.42 -0.94 -15.55
C GLY A 94 11.94 -1.69 -14.31
N ASP A 95 12.41 -2.91 -14.05
CA ASP A 95 12.05 -3.59 -12.82
C ASP A 95 12.79 -2.97 -11.62
N LYS A 96 12.05 -2.23 -10.82
CA LYS A 96 12.53 -1.55 -9.61
C LYS A 96 12.71 -2.50 -8.44
N GLN A 97 12.08 -3.66 -8.50
CA GLN A 97 12.21 -4.73 -7.52
C GLN A 97 13.40 -5.61 -7.85
N THR A 98 14.10 -6.04 -6.84
CA THR A 98 15.44 -6.60 -6.97
C THR A 98 15.50 -7.97 -7.56
N ARG A 99 16.49 -8.13 -8.37
CA ARG A 99 16.95 -9.38 -8.91
C ARG A 99 17.59 -10.24 -7.83
N ALA A 100 16.98 -11.35 -7.50
CA ALA A 100 17.73 -12.44 -6.95
C ALA A 100 18.62 -12.99 -8.08
N ASN A 101 19.90 -12.58 -8.13
CA ASN A 101 20.89 -13.01 -9.14
C ASN A 101 21.30 -14.48 -8.97
N ARG A 102 20.45 -15.33 -8.38
CA ARG A 102 20.70 -16.76 -8.20
C ARG A 102 19.95 -17.54 -9.27
N SER A 103 20.67 -18.39 -9.99
CA SER A 103 20.02 -19.40 -10.81
C SER A 103 19.68 -20.59 -9.92
N TYR A 104 18.41 -20.95 -9.85
CA TYR A 104 17.92 -22.14 -9.18
C TYR A 104 17.81 -23.27 -10.20
N ALA A 105 18.08 -24.50 -9.78
CA ALA A 105 18.04 -25.67 -10.68
C ALA A 105 16.62 -25.94 -11.21
N GLN A 106 15.62 -25.67 -10.37
CA GLN A 106 14.20 -25.73 -10.72
C GLN A 106 13.49 -24.51 -10.15
N PRO A 107 13.46 -23.38 -10.88
CA PRO A 107 12.76 -22.18 -10.42
C PRO A 107 11.27 -22.44 -10.24
N MET A 108 10.64 -21.75 -9.29
CA MET A 108 9.20 -21.81 -9.03
C MET A 108 8.37 -21.63 -10.31
N ARG A 109 8.77 -20.66 -11.13
CA ARG A 109 8.15 -20.39 -12.42
C ARG A 109 8.05 -21.64 -13.31
N ASP A 110 9.16 -22.37 -13.48
CA ASP A 110 9.20 -23.53 -14.38
C ASP A 110 8.33 -24.66 -13.86
N MET A 111 8.22 -24.78 -12.54
CA MET A 111 7.34 -25.78 -11.90
C MET A 111 5.86 -25.40 -12.07
N ILE A 112 5.49 -24.14 -11.88
CA ILE A 112 4.12 -23.65 -12.13
C ILE A 112 3.74 -23.87 -13.60
N VAL A 113 4.60 -23.47 -14.53
CA VAL A 113 4.38 -23.67 -15.97
C VAL A 113 4.18 -25.15 -16.31
N ALA A 114 4.98 -26.03 -15.71
CA ALA A 114 4.86 -27.48 -15.95
C ALA A 114 3.51 -28.02 -15.47
N ILE A 115 3.07 -27.67 -14.24
CA ILE A 115 1.78 -28.13 -13.69
C ILE A 115 0.59 -27.59 -14.49
N VAL A 116 0.59 -26.28 -14.83
CA VAL A 116 -0.50 -25.69 -15.62
C VAL A 116 -0.61 -26.35 -16.99
N LYS A 117 0.51 -26.67 -17.64
CA LYS A 117 0.50 -27.40 -18.91
C LYS A 117 0.04 -28.84 -18.74
N ASP A 118 0.42 -29.50 -17.64
CA ASP A 118 0.02 -30.89 -17.37
C ASP A 118 -1.49 -30.99 -17.14
N MET A 119 -2.11 -30.02 -16.45
CA MET A 119 -3.57 -29.91 -16.27
C MET A 119 -4.35 -29.85 -17.59
N THR A 120 -3.73 -29.36 -18.67
CA THR A 120 -4.34 -29.34 -20.02
C THR A 120 -4.06 -30.60 -20.85
N SER A 121 -3.31 -31.56 -20.29
CA SER A 121 -3.00 -32.80 -20.96
C SER A 121 -4.24 -33.62 -21.31
N LYS A 122 -4.21 -34.28 -22.43
CA LYS A 122 -5.28 -35.20 -22.87
C LYS A 122 -5.21 -36.59 -22.21
N ASP A 123 -4.17 -36.83 -21.39
CA ASP A 123 -4.05 -38.08 -20.67
C ASP A 123 -5.09 -38.17 -19.54
N SER A 124 -5.92 -39.22 -19.59
CA SER A 124 -7.01 -39.44 -18.66
C SER A 124 -6.55 -39.70 -17.21
N LYS A 125 -5.33 -40.19 -17.01
CA LYS A 125 -4.75 -40.40 -15.68
C LYS A 125 -4.39 -39.07 -15.03
N THR A 126 -3.66 -38.23 -15.74
CA THR A 126 -3.25 -36.91 -15.33
C THR A 126 -4.48 -36.06 -15.00
N LYS A 127 -5.50 -36.09 -15.88
CA LYS A 127 -6.72 -35.32 -15.67
C LYS A 127 -7.52 -35.76 -14.43
N SER A 128 -7.48 -37.04 -14.04
CA SER A 128 -8.16 -37.50 -12.83
C SER A 128 -7.49 -37.05 -11.54
N GLU A 129 -6.20 -36.74 -11.57
CA GLU A 129 -5.42 -36.28 -10.42
C GLU A 129 -5.78 -34.86 -10.00
N TYR A 130 -6.16 -34.00 -10.96
CA TYR A 130 -6.56 -32.60 -10.71
C TYR A 130 -8.08 -32.41 -10.60
N GLN A 131 -8.83 -33.50 -10.66
CA GLN A 131 -10.28 -33.42 -10.64
C GLN A 131 -10.81 -32.89 -9.30
N GLY A 132 -11.58 -31.80 -9.37
CA GLY A 132 -12.16 -31.14 -8.19
C GLY A 132 -11.48 -29.82 -7.81
N LEU A 133 -10.33 -29.50 -8.39
CA LEU A 133 -9.70 -28.20 -8.20
C LEU A 133 -10.44 -27.10 -8.98
N ASN A 134 -10.58 -25.92 -8.38
CA ASN A 134 -11.20 -24.76 -9.02
C ASN A 134 -10.36 -24.27 -10.19
N VAL A 135 -9.05 -24.19 -9.99
CA VAL A 135 -8.08 -23.75 -11.00
C VAL A 135 -8.16 -24.56 -12.30
N LEU A 136 -8.52 -25.85 -12.22
CA LEU A 136 -8.67 -26.67 -13.44
C LEU A 136 -9.76 -26.11 -14.36
N ARG A 137 -10.88 -25.63 -13.80
CA ARG A 137 -11.98 -25.04 -14.59
C ARG A 137 -11.55 -23.76 -15.29
N THR A 138 -10.79 -22.92 -14.58
CA THR A 138 -10.26 -21.66 -15.13
C THR A 138 -9.22 -21.93 -16.21
N ILE A 139 -8.31 -22.90 -16.02
CA ILE A 139 -7.34 -23.31 -17.03
C ILE A 139 -8.04 -23.95 -18.24
N GLU A 140 -9.07 -24.78 -18.06
CA GLU A 140 -9.86 -25.34 -19.17
C GLU A 140 -10.60 -24.24 -19.97
N ARG A 141 -11.08 -23.19 -19.29
CA ARG A 141 -11.77 -22.05 -19.91
C ARG A 141 -10.80 -21.15 -20.71
N LEU A 142 -9.65 -20.83 -20.15
CA LEU A 142 -8.68 -19.90 -20.75
C LEU A 142 -7.69 -20.59 -21.70
N GLY A 143 -7.30 -21.82 -21.38
CA GLY A 143 -6.13 -22.49 -21.92
C GLY A 143 -4.85 -22.12 -21.15
N ALA A 144 -3.89 -23.05 -21.11
CA ALA A 144 -2.68 -22.90 -20.30
C ALA A 144 -1.91 -21.60 -20.57
N ASP A 145 -1.69 -21.24 -21.83
CA ASP A 145 -0.89 -20.07 -22.18
C ASP A 145 -1.56 -18.74 -21.77
N ARG A 146 -2.88 -18.64 -21.93
CA ARG A 146 -3.62 -17.44 -21.49
C ARG A 146 -3.69 -17.34 -19.98
N PHE A 147 -3.89 -18.47 -19.30
CA PHE A 147 -3.87 -18.51 -17.84
C PHE A 147 -2.52 -18.03 -17.30
N LEU A 148 -1.40 -18.52 -17.85
CA LEU A 148 -0.07 -18.10 -17.44
C LEU A 148 0.22 -16.62 -17.77
N ASP A 149 -0.29 -16.12 -18.88
CA ASP A 149 -0.18 -14.69 -19.23
C ASP A 149 -1.00 -13.82 -18.26
N ALA A 150 -2.23 -14.21 -17.96
CA ALA A 150 -3.08 -13.53 -16.99
C ALA A 150 -2.45 -13.54 -15.57
N LEU A 151 -1.95 -14.71 -15.13
CA LEU A 151 -1.26 -14.83 -13.84
C LEU A 151 -0.01 -13.94 -13.77
N THR A 152 0.79 -13.89 -14.85
CA THR A 152 2.01 -13.06 -14.91
C THR A 152 1.70 -11.58 -14.80
N LYS A 153 0.55 -11.14 -15.34
CA LYS A 153 0.12 -9.73 -15.36
C LYS A 153 -0.78 -9.36 -14.20
N SER A 154 -1.12 -10.33 -13.36
CA SER A 154 -1.98 -10.08 -12.20
C SER A 154 -1.26 -9.24 -11.15
N ASP A 155 -2.05 -8.64 -10.27
CA ASP A 155 -1.63 -7.97 -9.05
C ASP A 155 -1.32 -8.94 -7.90
N MET A 156 -1.28 -10.25 -8.16
CA MET A 156 -1.06 -11.26 -7.14
C MET A 156 0.40 -11.42 -6.76
N GLN A 157 0.61 -11.85 -5.53
CA GLN A 157 1.94 -12.09 -4.98
C GLN A 157 1.93 -13.23 -3.96
N ILE A 158 3.13 -13.70 -3.61
CA ILE A 158 3.39 -14.52 -2.43
C ILE A 158 3.93 -13.58 -1.37
N TYR A 159 3.14 -13.31 -0.35
CA TYR A 159 3.55 -12.61 0.85
C TYR A 159 4.05 -13.63 1.88
N TRP A 160 5.21 -13.38 2.50
CA TRP A 160 5.77 -14.26 3.52
C TRP A 160 6.04 -13.48 4.81
N PRO A 161 5.02 -13.30 5.67
CA PRO A 161 5.17 -12.59 6.92
C PRO A 161 6.21 -13.27 7.82
N PHE A 162 6.99 -12.46 8.55
CA PHE A 162 8.02 -12.93 9.47
C PHE A 162 9.09 -13.82 8.81
N SER A 163 9.37 -13.62 7.53
CA SER A 163 10.31 -14.41 6.74
C SER A 163 11.74 -14.40 7.32
N GLU A 164 12.13 -13.34 8.03
CA GLU A 164 13.43 -13.19 8.70
C GLU A 164 13.63 -14.20 9.86
N ALA A 165 12.54 -14.67 10.48
CA ALA A 165 12.56 -15.68 11.54
C ALA A 165 12.69 -17.12 11.04
N TRP A 166 12.68 -17.35 9.71
CA TRP A 166 12.71 -18.68 9.14
C TRP A 166 13.99 -19.45 9.44
N ASP A 167 13.86 -20.65 10.01
CA ASP A 167 14.96 -21.55 10.42
C ASP A 167 15.60 -22.31 9.26
N ARG A 168 15.15 -22.08 8.00
CA ARG A 168 15.58 -22.74 6.76
C ARG A 168 15.27 -24.25 6.66
N LYS A 169 14.37 -24.76 7.48
CA LYS A 169 14.00 -26.18 7.52
C LYS A 169 12.52 -26.42 7.34
N GLN A 170 11.70 -25.55 7.90
CA GLN A 170 10.25 -25.72 7.87
C GLN A 170 9.72 -25.51 6.46
N MET A 171 8.84 -26.44 6.03
CA MET A 171 8.07 -26.29 4.80
C MET A 171 6.92 -25.33 5.05
N PRO A 172 6.56 -24.48 4.08
CA PRO A 172 5.54 -23.48 4.29
C PRO A 172 4.15 -24.10 4.37
N ILE A 173 3.30 -23.48 5.16
CA ILE A 173 1.85 -23.58 5.03
C ILE A 173 1.45 -22.57 3.97
N ILE A 174 0.66 -22.97 2.97
CA ILE A 174 0.23 -22.09 1.88
C ILE A 174 -1.24 -21.73 2.10
N THR A 175 -1.55 -20.45 2.13
CA THR A 175 -2.90 -19.91 2.32
C THR A 175 -3.13 -18.71 1.41
N TYR A 176 -4.29 -18.07 1.50
CA TYR A 176 -4.61 -16.85 0.77
C TYR A 176 -5.34 -15.87 1.69
N ASP A 177 -5.33 -14.59 1.31
CA ASP A 177 -6.14 -13.58 1.95
C ASP A 177 -7.63 -13.86 1.66
N PRO A 178 -8.48 -14.04 2.68
CA PRO A 178 -9.91 -14.24 2.46
C PRO A 178 -10.64 -13.02 1.90
N GLU A 179 -10.00 -11.84 1.87
CA GLU A 179 -10.52 -10.56 1.34
C GLU A 179 -11.85 -10.11 1.99
N ASP A 180 -12.25 -10.72 3.11
CA ASP A 180 -13.48 -10.40 3.85
C ASP A 180 -13.23 -9.80 5.25
N GLY A 181 -11.96 -9.51 5.55
CA GLY A 181 -11.51 -8.98 6.83
C GLY A 181 -11.36 -10.04 7.93
N SER A 182 -11.41 -11.34 7.59
CA SER A 182 -11.18 -12.42 8.55
C SER A 182 -9.72 -12.49 8.98
N GLU A 183 -9.47 -12.76 10.27
CA GLU A 183 -8.14 -12.91 10.86
C GLU A 183 -7.65 -14.38 10.87
N SER A 184 -8.42 -15.33 10.32
CA SER A 184 -8.02 -16.72 10.14
C SER A 184 -8.55 -17.29 8.83
N ASN A 185 -7.80 -18.23 8.22
CA ASN A 185 -8.20 -18.94 7.02
C ASN A 185 -7.65 -20.36 7.05
N ILE A 186 -8.11 -21.21 6.12
CA ILE A 186 -7.57 -22.54 5.91
C ILE A 186 -6.27 -22.43 5.09
N GLY A 187 -5.21 -22.99 5.63
CA GLY A 187 -3.94 -23.20 4.93
C GLY A 187 -3.73 -24.66 4.57
N TYR A 188 -2.84 -24.89 3.63
CA TYR A 188 -2.50 -26.22 3.10
C TYR A 188 -1.02 -26.49 3.34
N GLN A 189 -0.74 -27.58 4.04
CA GLN A 189 0.63 -28.00 4.36
C GLN A 189 0.94 -29.34 3.69
N MET A 190 2.06 -29.40 3.02
CA MET A 190 2.56 -30.67 2.50
C MET A 190 3.26 -31.45 3.62
N VAL A 191 2.76 -32.62 3.93
CA VAL A 191 3.32 -33.54 4.93
C VAL A 191 3.84 -34.79 4.23
N VAL A 192 4.97 -35.30 4.66
CA VAL A 192 5.52 -36.58 4.21
C VAL A 192 5.31 -37.58 5.33
N ASP A 193 4.58 -38.66 5.07
CA ASP A 193 4.35 -39.72 6.04
C ASP A 193 5.60 -40.62 6.22
N ASP A 194 5.53 -41.54 7.18
CA ASP A 194 6.63 -42.43 7.52
C ASP A 194 7.01 -43.38 6.34
N ASP A 195 6.10 -43.62 5.41
CA ASP A 195 6.30 -44.41 4.19
C ASP A 195 6.83 -43.57 3.01
N GLY A 196 7.03 -42.27 3.22
CA GLY A 196 7.53 -41.35 2.22
C GLY A 196 6.48 -40.81 1.25
N PHE A 197 5.20 -41.11 1.46
CA PHE A 197 4.13 -40.54 0.64
C PHE A 197 3.83 -39.09 1.05
N ARG A 198 3.66 -38.24 0.04
CA ARG A 198 3.27 -36.84 0.23
C ARG A 198 1.76 -36.74 0.29
N ARG A 199 1.26 -36.02 1.29
CA ARG A 199 -0.14 -35.66 1.39
C ARG A 199 -0.28 -34.19 1.77
N VAL A 200 -1.40 -33.60 1.43
CA VAL A 200 -1.73 -32.22 1.81
C VAL A 200 -2.69 -32.29 2.99
N GLU A 201 -2.34 -31.60 4.07
CA GLU A 201 -3.19 -31.44 5.26
C GLU A 201 -3.71 -30.02 5.31
N GLN A 202 -4.98 -29.86 5.72
CA GLN A 202 -5.57 -28.58 6.00
C GLN A 202 -5.27 -28.17 7.45
N VAL A 203 -4.85 -26.92 7.64
CA VAL A 203 -4.52 -26.34 8.93
C VAL A 203 -5.18 -24.97 9.01
N GLU A 204 -5.77 -24.63 10.16
CA GLU A 204 -6.21 -23.27 10.40
C GLU A 204 -4.99 -22.38 10.63
N VAL A 205 -4.95 -21.25 9.94
CA VAL A 205 -3.83 -20.30 9.96
C VAL A 205 -4.34 -18.95 10.41
N ASP A 206 -3.69 -18.40 11.39
CA ASP A 206 -3.85 -17.05 11.94
C ASP A 206 -2.47 -16.38 12.08
N GLU A 207 -2.43 -15.13 12.50
CA GLU A 207 -1.18 -14.39 12.70
C GLU A 207 -0.23 -15.09 13.69
N GLN A 208 -0.75 -15.68 14.78
CA GLN A 208 0.08 -16.41 15.73
C GLN A 208 0.75 -17.62 15.06
N LYS A 209 0.03 -18.32 14.21
CA LYS A 209 0.57 -19.44 13.44
C LYS A 209 1.66 -19.00 12.48
N ALA A 210 1.49 -17.83 11.85
CA ALA A 210 2.49 -17.25 10.95
C ALA A 210 3.78 -16.82 11.68
N MET A 211 3.67 -16.40 12.94
CA MET A 211 4.85 -16.13 13.80
C MET A 211 5.61 -17.40 14.20
N GLU A 212 4.94 -18.54 14.27
CA GLU A 212 5.53 -19.83 14.70
C GLU A 212 6.05 -20.67 13.54
N CYS A 213 5.48 -20.51 12.35
CA CYS A 213 5.74 -21.36 11.19
C CYS A 213 5.98 -20.50 9.94
N ALA A 214 6.69 -21.06 8.95
CA ALA A 214 6.72 -20.47 7.63
C ALA A 214 5.32 -20.52 7.00
N VAL A 215 4.77 -19.37 6.65
CA VAL A 215 3.47 -19.26 5.97
C VAL A 215 3.65 -18.43 4.70
N TRP A 216 3.15 -18.93 3.58
CA TRP A 216 3.03 -18.19 2.33
C TRP A 216 1.57 -17.81 2.13
N VAL A 217 1.30 -16.54 2.08
CA VAL A 217 -0.02 -15.98 1.80
C VAL A 217 -0.07 -15.54 0.34
N VAL A 218 -1.03 -16.01 -0.41
CA VAL A 218 -1.35 -15.42 -1.71
C VAL A 218 -2.33 -14.29 -1.47
N ASN A 219 -1.91 -13.07 -1.77
CA ASN A 219 -2.71 -11.85 -1.64
C ASN A 219 -2.51 -10.95 -2.86
N ARG A 220 -3.08 -9.75 -2.84
CA ARG A 220 -2.91 -8.76 -3.90
C ARG A 220 -1.81 -7.78 -3.52
N ASN A 221 -1.06 -7.35 -4.53
CA ASN A 221 -0.07 -6.29 -4.41
C ASN A 221 -0.74 -4.95 -4.69
N ASP A 222 -0.74 -4.03 -3.75
CA ASP A 222 -1.33 -2.71 -3.80
C ASP A 222 -0.30 -1.59 -3.97
N ASP A 223 0.99 -1.88 -3.77
CA ASP A 223 2.09 -0.92 -3.88
C ASP A 223 2.83 -0.93 -5.24
N ALA A 224 2.39 -1.74 -6.20
CA ALA A 224 3.08 -1.95 -7.49
C ALA A 224 3.34 -0.67 -8.29
N ASP A 225 2.48 0.32 -8.18
CA ASP A 225 2.55 1.58 -8.90
C ASP A 225 3.46 2.63 -8.23
N TYR A 226 4.00 2.31 -7.04
CA TYR A 226 4.78 3.24 -6.23
C TYR A 226 6.27 2.95 -6.25
N THR A 227 7.06 3.99 -6.02
CA THR A 227 8.48 3.86 -5.79
C THR A 227 8.77 4.13 -4.33
N SER A 228 9.27 3.12 -3.62
CA SER A 228 9.60 3.25 -2.20
C SER A 228 10.67 4.30 -1.94
N LEU A 229 10.71 4.84 -0.72
CA LEU A 229 11.74 5.79 -0.29
C LEU A 229 13.15 5.21 -0.42
N GLU A 230 13.32 3.92 -0.16
CA GLU A 230 14.61 3.25 -0.28
C GLU A 230 15.07 3.16 -1.74
N MET A 231 14.15 2.95 -2.68
CA MET A 231 14.46 2.96 -4.10
C MET A 231 14.82 4.37 -4.59
N LEU A 232 14.06 5.39 -4.17
CA LEU A 232 14.37 6.80 -4.48
C LEU A 232 15.75 7.20 -3.98
N ARG A 233 16.13 6.78 -2.75
CA ARG A 233 17.47 7.03 -2.18
C ARG A 233 18.57 6.26 -2.89
N ARG A 234 18.29 5.11 -3.49
CA ARG A 234 19.26 4.37 -4.31
C ARG A 234 19.50 5.03 -5.66
N GLU A 235 18.48 5.61 -6.25
CA GLU A 235 18.60 6.39 -7.49
C GLU A 235 19.33 7.73 -7.24
N ASP A 236 19.02 8.39 -6.12
CA ASP A 236 19.72 9.60 -5.65
C ASP A 236 20.07 9.44 -4.14
N PRO A 237 21.31 9.12 -3.80
CA PRO A 237 21.75 8.97 -2.41
C PRO A 237 21.49 10.18 -1.51
N ASN A 238 21.33 11.37 -2.08
CA ASN A 238 21.02 12.59 -1.35
C ASN A 238 19.52 12.90 -1.32
N TRP A 239 18.69 12.04 -1.90
CA TRP A 239 17.24 12.25 -1.93
C TRP A 239 16.67 12.31 -0.49
N GLY A 240 15.94 13.39 -0.19
CA GLY A 240 15.40 13.64 1.15
C GLY A 240 16.40 14.16 2.18
N GLU A 241 17.71 14.25 1.84
CA GLU A 241 18.73 14.83 2.71
C GLU A 241 19.00 16.29 2.32
N GLY A 242 18.24 17.19 2.89
CA GLY A 242 18.47 18.63 2.99
C GLY A 242 19.09 19.40 1.83
N GLY A 243 18.34 20.35 1.34
CA GLY A 243 18.89 21.57 0.76
C GLY A 243 19.48 21.51 -0.63
N GLY A 244 18.90 20.78 -1.57
CA GLY A 244 19.32 20.96 -2.94
C GLY A 244 18.84 19.98 -3.99
N ASN A 245 18.46 18.79 -3.62
CA ASN A 245 17.94 17.82 -4.59
C ASN A 245 16.46 17.62 -4.41
N ILE A 246 15.82 18.38 -5.06
CA ILE A 246 14.47 18.82 -5.01
C ILE A 246 13.67 18.01 -6.00
N ILE A 247 12.48 17.69 -5.60
CA ILE A 247 11.35 17.52 -6.48
C ILE A 247 11.51 18.50 -7.66
N VAL A 248 11.78 17.95 -8.84
CA VAL A 248 11.96 18.73 -10.05
C VAL A 248 10.72 19.59 -10.26
N LYS A 249 10.86 20.88 -10.03
CA LYS A 249 9.82 21.83 -10.47
C LYS A 249 9.67 21.68 -11.98
N PRO A 250 8.44 21.59 -12.50
CA PRO A 250 8.24 21.87 -13.90
C PRO A 250 8.82 23.27 -14.18
N GLU A 251 9.69 23.39 -15.16
CA GLU A 251 10.29 24.68 -15.55
C GLU A 251 9.18 25.72 -15.79
N GLN A 252 8.92 26.53 -14.77
CA GLN A 252 8.21 27.78 -14.95
C GLN A 252 9.27 28.88 -15.06
N SER A 253 9.24 29.57 -16.18
CA SER A 253 10.06 30.77 -16.42
C SER A 253 9.90 31.74 -15.25
N SER A 254 10.84 31.75 -14.33
CA SER A 254 10.93 32.70 -13.22
C SER A 254 11.23 34.08 -13.78
N GLY A 255 10.19 34.89 -13.85
CA GLY A 255 10.37 36.32 -13.92
C GLY A 255 11.02 36.73 -12.58
N ASN A 256 12.24 37.29 -12.69
CA ASN A 256 12.98 37.83 -11.53
C ASN A 256 12.18 38.93 -10.84
N LEU A 257 11.43 38.56 -9.81
CA LEU A 257 10.91 39.48 -8.81
C LEU A 257 11.67 39.23 -7.51
N ARG A 258 12.82 39.89 -7.34
CA ARG A 258 13.52 39.98 -6.06
C ARG A 258 12.72 40.88 -5.11
N ALA A 259 11.76 40.31 -4.41
CA ALA A 259 11.33 40.85 -3.13
C ALA A 259 12.42 40.60 -2.08
N ALA A 260 12.49 41.43 -1.03
CA ALA A 260 13.47 41.36 0.05
C ALA A 260 13.64 39.90 0.52
N ALA A 261 14.89 39.43 0.62
CA ALA A 261 15.24 38.05 0.91
C ALA A 261 14.47 37.53 2.15
N SER A 262 13.37 36.82 1.91
CA SER A 262 12.73 36.00 2.91
C SER A 262 13.70 34.85 3.21
N LYS A 263 13.86 34.53 4.50
CA LYS A 263 14.66 33.38 4.89
C LYS A 263 13.93 32.13 4.43
N LEU A 264 14.42 31.48 3.39
CA LEU A 264 13.89 30.21 2.92
C LEU A 264 14.24 29.12 3.91
N ARG A 265 13.29 28.26 4.19
CA ARG A 265 13.40 27.12 5.12
C ARG A 265 12.82 25.89 4.44
N THR A 266 13.23 24.73 4.90
CA THR A 266 12.73 23.44 4.41
C THR A 266 12.02 22.72 5.55
N LEU A 267 10.79 22.27 5.32
CA LEU A 267 10.04 21.43 6.27
C LEU A 267 10.23 19.95 5.90
N ILE A 268 10.73 19.18 6.85
CA ILE A 268 11.02 17.74 6.68
C ILE A 268 10.16 16.93 7.63
N LEU A 269 9.62 15.80 7.15
CA LEU A 269 9.09 14.72 7.97
C LEU A 269 10.22 13.77 8.31
N LYS A 270 10.59 13.69 9.59
CA LYS A 270 11.72 12.88 10.07
C LYS A 270 11.35 11.44 10.35
N ASP A 271 10.32 11.26 11.18
CA ASP A 271 9.92 9.96 11.67
C ASP A 271 8.40 9.80 11.56
N PHE A 272 8.00 8.58 11.25
CA PHE A 272 6.62 8.13 11.20
C PHE A 272 6.44 6.96 12.18
N THR A 273 5.41 7.00 13.02
CA THR A 273 5.11 5.93 13.96
C THR A 273 3.66 5.52 13.83
N MET A 274 3.41 4.31 13.34
CA MET A 274 2.09 3.69 13.29
C MET A 274 1.67 3.26 14.70
N LYS A 275 0.40 3.50 15.08
CA LYS A 275 -0.18 3.12 16.37
C LYS A 275 -1.21 2.00 16.26
N ARG A 276 -1.69 1.70 15.08
CA ARG A 276 -2.67 0.67 14.80
C ARG A 276 -2.33 0.03 13.45
N ASN A 277 -2.43 -1.29 13.35
CA ASN A 277 -2.48 -1.96 12.06
C ASN A 277 -3.82 -1.65 11.39
N TYR A 278 -3.79 -1.35 10.12
CA TYR A 278 -4.98 -1.07 9.32
C TYR A 278 -5.43 -2.34 8.62
N ASP A 279 -4.51 -3.04 7.99
CA ASP A 279 -4.77 -4.29 7.30
C ASP A 279 -4.88 -5.51 8.21
N THR A 280 -5.53 -6.55 7.70
CA THR A 280 -5.41 -7.89 8.27
C THR A 280 -3.98 -8.40 8.08
N TRP A 281 -3.56 -9.38 8.87
CA TRP A 281 -2.21 -9.93 8.70
C TRP A 281 -2.03 -10.69 7.37
N PHE A 282 -3.13 -11.06 6.70
CA PHE A 282 -3.11 -11.66 5.37
C PHE A 282 -2.83 -10.65 4.25
N ALA A 283 -3.30 -9.42 4.42
CA ALA A 283 -3.13 -8.36 3.42
C ALA A 283 -1.67 -7.90 3.34
N GLY A 284 -1.00 -7.81 4.49
CA GLY A 284 0.41 -7.44 4.50
C GLY A 284 0.76 -6.41 5.56
N ALA A 285 1.72 -5.57 5.24
CA ALA A 285 2.07 -4.37 5.97
C ALA A 285 1.02 -3.28 5.68
N SER A 286 1.07 -2.17 6.41
CA SER A 286 0.21 -1.02 6.13
C SER A 286 0.97 0.03 5.30
N GLU A 287 0.39 0.48 4.20
CA GLU A 287 0.94 1.45 3.25
C GLU A 287 0.39 2.84 3.52
N PHE A 288 1.18 3.67 4.18
CA PHE A 288 0.75 5.04 4.50
C PHE A 288 1.25 6.05 3.48
N PHE A 289 0.35 6.89 3.04
CA PHE A 289 0.67 8.09 2.27
C PHE A 289 0.63 9.32 3.15
N VAL A 290 1.68 10.15 3.10
CA VAL A 290 1.71 11.49 3.66
C VAL A 290 1.73 12.50 2.53
N LYS A 291 0.62 13.22 2.37
CA LYS A 291 0.40 14.19 1.29
C LYS A 291 0.33 15.59 1.87
N VAL A 292 1.12 16.51 1.31
CA VAL A 292 1.13 17.91 1.73
C VAL A 292 0.88 18.82 0.56
N GLY A 293 -0.10 19.70 0.72
CA GLY A 293 -0.37 20.80 -0.20
C GLY A 293 0.17 22.11 0.33
N SER A 294 1.05 22.75 -0.41
CA SER A 294 1.74 23.99 -0.06
C SER A 294 1.82 24.98 -1.22
N VAL A 295 2.45 26.11 -0.97
CA VAL A 295 2.88 27.06 -1.99
C VAL A 295 4.32 27.42 -1.68
N ASP A 296 5.23 26.91 -2.45
CA ASP A 296 6.65 27.13 -2.27
C ASP A 296 7.08 28.53 -2.73
N ASP A 297 8.14 29.05 -2.09
CA ASP A 297 8.74 30.37 -2.38
C ASP A 297 7.72 31.52 -2.43
N PHE A 298 6.65 31.42 -1.62
CA PHE A 298 5.59 32.44 -1.63
C PHE A 298 6.08 33.75 -1.01
N THR A 299 6.26 34.78 -1.84
CA THR A 299 6.82 36.10 -1.46
C THR A 299 6.04 37.26 -2.11
N ALA A 300 4.71 37.15 -2.20
CA ALA A 300 3.87 38.17 -2.80
C ALA A 300 3.83 39.46 -1.94
N SER A 301 3.98 40.61 -2.58
CA SER A 301 3.85 41.93 -1.97
C SER A 301 2.46 42.54 -2.17
N THR A 302 1.72 42.05 -3.16
CA THR A 302 0.37 42.54 -3.50
C THR A 302 -0.59 41.39 -3.76
N GLU A 303 -1.89 41.66 -3.60
CA GLU A 303 -2.93 40.66 -3.91
C GLU A 303 -2.91 40.24 -5.40
N ALA A 304 -2.52 41.12 -6.29
CA ALA A 304 -2.44 40.80 -7.73
C ALA A 304 -1.37 39.74 -8.04
N GLU A 305 -0.34 39.63 -7.21
CA GLU A 305 0.74 38.66 -7.38
C GLU A 305 0.34 37.25 -6.94
N LEU A 306 -0.75 37.04 -6.20
CA LEU A 306 -1.25 35.72 -5.81
C LEU A 306 -1.40 34.77 -7.02
N ARG A 307 -1.85 35.28 -8.14
CA ARG A 307 -2.04 34.51 -9.39
C ARG A 307 -0.72 34.01 -10.04
N LEU A 308 0.44 34.50 -9.59
CA LEU A 308 1.75 34.08 -10.10
C LEU A 308 2.23 32.78 -9.43
N TYR A 309 1.58 32.37 -8.36
CA TYR A 309 1.96 31.19 -7.57
C TYR A 309 1.03 30.04 -7.87
N THR A 310 1.62 28.86 -8.02
CA THR A 310 0.92 27.61 -8.23
C THR A 310 1.08 26.73 -7.01
N PRO A 311 0.01 26.07 -6.52
CA PRO A 311 0.12 25.13 -5.43
C PRO A 311 1.00 23.93 -5.81
N GLN A 312 1.71 23.41 -4.81
CA GLN A 312 2.54 22.22 -4.91
C GLN A 312 1.89 21.13 -4.06
N VAL A 313 1.96 19.90 -4.54
CA VAL A 313 1.57 18.71 -3.79
C VAL A 313 2.78 17.80 -3.70
N THR A 314 3.15 17.44 -2.47
CA THR A 314 4.10 16.36 -2.19
C THR A 314 3.32 15.15 -1.73
N ASP A 315 3.70 13.98 -2.19
CA ASP A 315 3.04 12.70 -1.89
C ASP A 315 4.11 11.63 -1.71
N PHE A 316 4.17 11.06 -0.51
CA PHE A 316 5.17 10.07 -0.15
C PHE A 316 4.51 8.88 0.54
N MET A 317 4.94 7.67 0.16
CA MET A 317 4.50 6.43 0.76
C MET A 317 5.57 5.88 1.73
N ILE A 318 5.12 5.30 2.83
CA ILE A 318 5.92 4.47 3.71
C ILE A 318 5.16 3.17 4.02
N VAL A 319 5.85 2.05 3.83
CA VAL A 319 5.38 0.74 4.26
C VAL A 319 5.81 0.52 5.70
N VAL A 320 4.86 0.26 6.60
CA VAL A 320 5.11 -0.01 8.02
C VAL A 320 4.64 -1.41 8.34
N LYS A 321 5.61 -2.28 8.61
CA LYS A 321 5.35 -3.68 8.92
C LYS A 321 4.65 -3.86 10.26
N ARG A 322 3.97 -4.97 10.41
CA ARG A 322 3.19 -5.28 11.61
C ARG A 322 4.04 -5.33 12.89
N ASP A 323 5.26 -5.83 12.83
CA ASP A 323 6.21 -5.87 13.95
C ASP A 323 6.82 -4.50 14.30
N GLN A 324 6.64 -3.50 13.42
CA GLN A 324 7.07 -2.11 13.62
C GLN A 324 6.00 -1.24 14.30
N LEU A 325 4.87 -1.81 14.71
CA LEU A 325 3.82 -1.11 15.45
C LEU A 325 4.38 -0.42 16.69
N GLY A 326 4.17 0.90 16.79
CA GLY A 326 4.66 1.73 17.88
C GLY A 326 6.15 2.07 17.81
N VAL A 327 6.86 1.63 16.78
CA VAL A 327 8.29 1.89 16.58
C VAL A 327 8.47 3.03 15.58
N PRO A 328 9.18 4.12 15.93
CA PRO A 328 9.45 5.20 14.98
C PRO A 328 10.26 4.70 13.77
N GLN A 329 9.72 4.90 12.57
CA GLN A 329 10.37 4.59 11.32
C GLN A 329 10.95 5.87 10.72
N PRO A 330 12.22 5.88 10.26
CA PRO A 330 12.81 7.04 9.62
C PRO A 330 12.13 7.29 8.27
N PHE A 331 11.52 8.46 8.12
CA PHE A 331 10.87 8.86 6.88
C PHE A 331 11.79 9.76 6.04
N ASN A 332 12.35 10.82 6.67
CA ASN A 332 13.31 11.78 6.08
C ASN A 332 12.87 12.38 4.72
N ALA A 333 11.62 12.74 4.58
CA ALA A 333 11.06 13.29 3.35
C ALA A 333 10.86 14.80 3.45
N ILE A 334 11.17 15.54 2.37
CA ILE A 334 10.90 16.98 2.28
C ILE A 334 9.42 17.18 1.95
N LEU A 335 8.68 17.82 2.88
CA LEU A 335 7.27 18.14 2.69
C LEU A 335 7.05 19.49 2.01
N VAL A 336 7.87 20.48 2.36
CA VAL A 336 7.85 21.83 1.76
C VAL A 336 9.28 22.27 1.56
N SER A 337 9.73 22.43 0.32
CA SER A 337 11.13 22.73 -0.01
C SER A 337 11.52 24.17 0.25
N GLU A 338 10.62 25.10 0.01
CA GLU A 338 10.86 26.55 0.12
C GLU A 338 9.76 27.21 0.97
N LEU A 339 9.81 26.92 2.28
CA LEU A 339 8.89 27.49 3.25
C LEU A 339 9.26 28.95 3.55
N THR A 340 8.33 29.87 3.31
CA THR A 340 8.47 31.29 3.65
C THR A 340 7.59 31.70 4.84
N ASP A 341 7.87 32.85 5.42
CA ASP A 341 7.05 33.40 6.52
C ASP A 341 5.62 33.79 6.10
N GLN A 342 5.38 33.89 4.80
CA GLN A 342 4.07 34.23 4.26
C GLN A 342 3.17 33.00 4.06
N LEU A 343 3.70 31.78 3.96
CA LEU A 343 2.92 30.56 4.02
C LEU A 343 2.55 30.28 5.47
N THR A 344 1.31 30.56 5.85
CA THR A 344 0.86 30.46 7.24
C THR A 344 0.27 29.09 7.60
N HIS A 345 -0.30 28.37 6.61
CA HIS A 345 -0.81 27.01 6.79
C HIS A 345 -0.60 26.21 5.49
N CYS A 346 -0.17 24.98 5.62
CA CYS A 346 -0.25 23.97 4.56
C CYS A 346 -1.39 22.99 4.84
N ALA A 347 -1.94 22.40 3.79
CA ALA A 347 -2.87 21.28 3.92
C ALA A 347 -2.06 19.98 4.07
N MET A 348 -2.50 19.07 4.92
CA MET A 348 -1.90 17.73 5.04
C MET A 348 -2.99 16.67 5.13
N MET A 349 -2.74 15.55 4.49
CA MET A 349 -3.57 14.35 4.57
C MET A 349 -2.67 13.14 4.77
N ILE A 350 -3.12 12.21 5.60
CA ILE A 350 -2.51 10.92 5.82
C ILE A 350 -3.59 9.90 5.49
N THR A 351 -3.30 9.03 4.55
CA THR A 351 -4.15 7.90 4.19
C THR A 351 -3.39 6.62 4.32
N GLU A 352 -4.08 5.55 4.52
CA GLU A 352 -3.59 4.19 4.34
C GLU A 352 -4.29 3.60 3.13
N ASP A 353 -3.55 2.87 2.29
CA ASP A 353 -3.99 2.45 0.97
C ASP A 353 -4.80 1.16 1.03
N ASP A 354 -6.05 1.24 0.60
CA ASP A 354 -6.93 0.09 0.37
C ASP A 354 -7.32 0.00 -1.12
N GLY A 355 -6.63 0.78 -1.98
CA GLY A 355 -6.88 0.85 -3.40
C GLY A 355 -8.20 1.50 -3.78
N GLY A 356 -8.74 1.15 -4.93
CA GLY A 356 -9.98 1.72 -5.45
C GLY A 356 -9.76 2.68 -6.60
N THR A 357 -10.65 3.68 -6.77
CA THR A 357 -10.57 4.67 -7.83
C THR A 357 -10.05 5.99 -7.29
N ILE A 358 -9.18 6.66 -8.04
CA ILE A 358 -8.63 7.96 -7.65
C ILE A 358 -9.75 8.97 -7.43
N THR A 359 -9.75 9.60 -6.27
CA THR A 359 -10.61 10.69 -5.85
C THR A 359 -9.74 11.84 -5.31
N LYS A 360 -10.32 12.85 -4.69
CA LYS A 360 -9.57 14.00 -4.17
C LYS A 360 -10.24 14.66 -2.99
N TRP A 361 -9.43 15.25 -2.15
CA TRP A 361 -9.87 16.20 -1.12
C TRP A 361 -9.50 17.62 -1.52
N ASP A 362 -10.52 18.47 -1.78
CA ASP A 362 -10.32 19.88 -2.08
C ASP A 362 -10.12 20.65 -0.76
N CYS A 363 -9.00 21.34 -0.65
CA CYS A 363 -8.55 22.06 0.55
C CYS A 363 -7.82 23.34 0.16
N HIS A 364 -7.20 24.03 1.12
CA HIS A 364 -6.49 25.29 0.87
C HIS A 364 -5.18 25.33 1.64
N ALA A 365 -4.12 25.85 1.02
CA ALA A 365 -3.02 26.46 1.74
C ALA A 365 -3.38 27.93 2.07
N LEU A 366 -2.97 28.40 3.25
CA LEU A 366 -3.20 29.79 3.64
C LEU A 366 -1.90 30.58 3.55
N VAL A 367 -1.96 31.63 2.77
CA VAL A 367 -0.86 32.58 2.60
C VAL A 367 -1.26 33.97 3.13
N ARG A 368 -0.28 34.78 3.51
CA ARG A 368 -0.49 36.13 4.01
C ARG A 368 0.23 37.15 3.14
N VAL A 369 -0.54 38.12 2.63
CA VAL A 369 -0.01 39.30 1.97
C VAL A 369 -0.35 40.51 2.80
N GLU A 370 0.65 41.25 3.27
CA GLU A 370 0.52 42.32 4.26
C GLU A 370 -0.21 41.85 5.53
N SER A 371 -1.42 42.38 5.80
CA SER A 371 -2.26 42.02 6.95
C SER A 371 -3.41 41.06 6.63
N LYS A 372 -3.57 40.64 5.34
CA LYS A 372 -4.68 39.81 4.88
C LYS A 372 -4.23 38.39 4.62
N SER A 373 -5.09 37.43 4.95
CA SER A 373 -4.91 36.01 4.63
C SER A 373 -5.73 35.62 3.40
N TYR A 374 -5.16 34.78 2.55
CA TYR A 374 -5.78 34.25 1.33
C TYR A 374 -5.67 32.74 1.30
N GLY A 375 -6.72 32.07 0.84
CA GLY A 375 -6.71 30.63 0.55
C GLY A 375 -6.29 30.38 -0.88
N ILE A 376 -5.32 29.50 -1.08
CA ILE A 376 -4.95 28.98 -2.41
C ILE A 376 -5.49 27.57 -2.49
N GLU A 377 -6.38 27.33 -3.46
CA GLU A 377 -7.03 26.03 -3.65
C GLU A 377 -6.03 24.94 -4.00
N ILE A 378 -6.17 23.79 -3.36
CA ILE A 378 -5.34 22.60 -3.55
C ILE A 378 -6.27 21.39 -3.58
N SER A 379 -5.96 20.43 -4.43
CA SER A 379 -6.62 19.12 -4.44
C SER A 379 -5.60 18.05 -4.10
N LEU A 380 -5.79 17.33 -2.99
CA LEU A 380 -4.96 16.20 -2.59
C LEU A 380 -5.61 14.91 -3.09
N PRO A 381 -4.97 14.14 -3.99
CA PRO A 381 -5.51 12.89 -4.49
C PRO A 381 -5.41 11.77 -3.46
N PHE A 382 -6.34 10.82 -3.47
CA PHE A 382 -6.31 9.58 -2.71
C PHE A 382 -7.23 8.56 -3.38
N ASN A 383 -7.15 7.28 -2.99
CA ASN A 383 -8.03 6.25 -3.53
C ASN A 383 -9.34 6.19 -2.74
N SER A 384 -10.42 5.80 -3.39
CA SER A 384 -11.78 5.88 -2.82
C SER A 384 -12.03 4.92 -1.66
N ARG A 385 -11.20 3.89 -1.52
CA ARG A 385 -11.26 2.93 -0.41
C ARG A 385 -10.26 3.23 0.71
N ASP A 386 -9.26 4.11 0.44
CA ASP A 386 -8.25 4.45 1.45
C ASP A 386 -8.86 4.87 2.77
N ASP A 387 -8.33 4.35 3.85
CA ASP A 387 -8.62 4.82 5.19
C ASP A 387 -7.98 6.19 5.40
N ILE A 388 -8.82 7.20 5.68
CA ILE A 388 -8.32 8.54 6.01
C ILE A 388 -7.91 8.55 7.49
N VAL A 389 -6.61 8.36 7.74
CA VAL A 389 -6.02 8.40 9.08
C VAL A 389 -6.14 9.79 9.69
N TRP A 390 -5.81 10.82 8.91
CA TRP A 390 -5.94 12.21 9.32
C TRP A 390 -5.95 13.14 8.11
N ARG A 391 -6.67 14.26 8.23
CA ARG A 391 -6.59 15.38 7.28
C ARG A 391 -6.87 16.70 7.96
N GLY A 392 -6.19 17.74 7.52
CA GLY A 392 -6.41 19.10 8.07
C GLY A 392 -5.38 20.12 7.61
N GLN A 393 -5.37 21.26 8.27
CA GLN A 393 -4.41 22.34 8.03
C GLN A 393 -3.40 22.39 9.16
N LEU A 394 -2.13 22.51 8.81
CA LEU A 394 -1.03 22.71 9.75
C LEU A 394 -0.52 24.14 9.70
N ALA A 395 -0.54 24.83 10.83
CA ALA A 395 0.04 26.15 10.94
C ALA A 395 1.57 26.06 10.88
N THR A 396 2.20 26.75 9.93
CA THR A 396 3.66 26.74 9.77
C THR A 396 4.41 27.23 10.99
N LYS A 397 3.82 28.17 11.75
CA LYS A 397 4.37 28.63 13.03
C LYS A 397 4.44 27.57 14.12
N TRP A 398 3.71 26.48 14.00
CA TRP A 398 3.79 25.36 14.92
C TRP A 398 5.15 24.67 14.85
N PHE A 399 5.71 24.57 13.65
CA PHE A 399 7.02 23.96 13.38
C PHE A 399 8.19 24.87 13.79
N GLU A 400 7.98 26.19 13.89
CA GLU A 400 9.07 27.16 14.16
C GLU A 400 9.59 27.13 15.61
N LYS A 401 8.84 26.54 16.51
CA LYS A 401 9.11 26.64 17.95
C LYS A 401 10.21 25.71 18.47
N ASN A 402 10.49 24.63 17.77
CA ASN A 402 11.45 23.60 18.16
C ASN A 402 12.12 22.97 16.94
N ASN A 403 13.36 22.48 17.09
CA ASN A 403 14.07 21.80 16.00
C ASN A 403 13.46 20.45 15.63
N ASN A 404 12.77 19.79 16.57
CA ASN A 404 12.01 18.57 16.34
C ASN A 404 10.63 18.74 16.97
N VAL A 405 9.60 18.75 16.16
CA VAL A 405 8.21 18.90 16.61
C VAL A 405 7.49 17.58 16.37
N ALA A 406 7.15 16.89 17.46
CA ALA A 406 6.30 15.71 17.39
C ALA A 406 4.83 16.09 17.46
N GLY A 407 4.00 15.46 16.64
CA GLY A 407 2.57 15.61 16.60
C GLY A 407 1.86 14.27 16.52
N HIS A 408 0.65 14.23 17.06
CA HIS A 408 -0.24 13.07 17.02
C HIS A 408 -1.36 13.32 16.01
N PHE A 409 -1.50 12.45 15.04
CA PHE A 409 -2.40 12.60 13.90
C PHE A 409 -3.23 11.31 13.70
N GLY A 410 -4.40 11.26 14.33
CA GLY A 410 -5.18 10.01 14.33
C GLY A 410 -4.39 8.87 14.96
N ASP A 411 -4.20 7.80 14.24
CA ASP A 411 -3.48 6.61 14.71
C ASP A 411 -1.98 6.61 14.34
N VAL A 412 -1.40 7.78 14.04
CA VAL A 412 0.03 7.94 13.76
C VAL A 412 0.65 9.09 14.53
N ASP A 413 1.92 8.96 14.88
CA ASP A 413 2.75 10.06 15.38
C ASP A 413 3.77 10.44 14.32
N LEU A 414 3.94 11.74 14.10
CA LEU A 414 4.89 12.30 13.14
C LEU A 414 5.87 13.23 13.84
N THR A 415 7.13 13.17 13.45
CA THR A 415 8.18 14.12 13.90
C THR A 415 8.64 14.98 12.73
N PHE A 416 8.58 16.29 12.90
CA PHE A 416 8.95 17.27 11.87
C PHE A 416 10.20 18.05 12.27
N GLU A 417 10.98 18.45 11.27
CA GLU A 417 12.13 19.33 11.42
C GLU A 417 12.07 20.47 10.40
N ILE A 418 12.49 21.67 10.82
CA ILE A 418 12.74 22.80 9.90
C ILE A 418 14.23 23.00 9.78
N ILE A 419 14.74 22.94 8.55
CA ILE A 419 16.11 23.28 8.18
C ILE A 419 16.14 24.72 7.64
N ASN A 420 17.13 25.53 8.09
CA ASN A 420 17.33 26.94 7.73
C ASN A 420 18.43 27.10 6.69
#